data_9c50d2e4b6b176675fbaf714b55f6ecd
#
_entry.id   9c50d2e4b6b176675fbaf714b55f6ecd
#
_cell.length_a   1.000
_cell.length_b   1.000
_cell.length_c   1.000
_cell.angle_alpha   90.00
_cell.angle_beta   90.00
_cell.angle_gamma   90.00
#
_symmetry.space_group_name_H-M   'P 1'
#
loop_
_entity.id
_entity.type
_entity.pdbx_description
1 polymer ?
#
loop_
_entity_poly.entity_id
_entity_poly.type
_entity_poly.pdbx_seq_one_letter_code
_entity_poly.pdbx_strand_id
1 'polypeptide(L)'
;MLLPLQAYPATFVIASSIVLYLSRGAIARPRSHGFYRFFAVECIFGLIWINLPVWGDDPVLSPSQSLALLLLATSVWLPLHAVRQLRRLGQPSGARSDEALLGFEKTTRLVTTGAFRYIRHPMYTALICLAWGVFLQRFTWLGLLLVLVSTALLFVTAQREEQECLEHFGAAYRSYMRRTHRFVPFLL
;
A
#
# COMPACT_ATOMS: atom_id res chain seq x y z
N MET A 1 6.22 -5.41 -26.83
CA MET A 1 6.35 -6.89 -26.93
C MET A 1 5.68 -7.46 -25.69
N LEU A 2 4.39 -7.83 -25.80
CA LEU A 2 3.64 -8.42 -24.70
C LEU A 2 4.14 -9.86 -24.47
N LEU A 3 4.29 -10.25 -23.21
CA LEU A 3 4.63 -11.64 -22.87
C LEU A 3 3.58 -12.59 -23.46
N PRO A 4 3.95 -13.78 -23.92
CA PRO A 4 2.96 -14.74 -24.42
C PRO A 4 1.95 -15.10 -23.33
N LEU A 5 0.68 -15.28 -23.71
CA LEU A 5 -0.44 -15.53 -22.79
C LEU A 5 -0.15 -16.61 -21.71
N GLN A 6 0.68 -17.58 -22.06
CA GLN A 6 1.11 -18.66 -21.16
C GLN A 6 2.06 -18.20 -20.04
N ALA A 7 2.70 -17.04 -20.17
CA ALA A 7 3.62 -16.51 -19.16
C ALA A 7 2.92 -15.75 -18.02
N TYR A 8 1.68 -15.32 -18.20
CA TYR A 8 0.95 -14.52 -17.20
C TYR A 8 0.72 -15.29 -15.88
N PRO A 9 0.27 -16.56 -15.87
CA PRO A 9 0.11 -17.32 -14.62
C PRO A 9 1.43 -17.51 -13.88
N ALA A 10 2.51 -17.78 -14.59
CA ALA A 10 3.82 -17.97 -13.99
C ALA A 10 4.34 -16.69 -13.32
N THR A 11 4.16 -15.53 -13.94
CA THR A 11 4.58 -14.24 -13.34
C THR A 11 3.78 -13.90 -12.08
N PHE A 12 2.49 -14.20 -12.06
CA PHE A 12 1.66 -14.06 -10.85
C PHE A 12 2.18 -14.96 -9.72
N VAL A 13 2.37 -16.25 -9.99
CA VAL A 13 2.86 -17.22 -8.98
C VAL A 13 4.23 -16.81 -8.44
N ILE A 14 5.15 -16.38 -9.31
CA ILE A 14 6.48 -15.92 -8.89
C ILE A 14 6.36 -14.69 -8.00
N ALA A 15 5.58 -13.68 -8.41
CA ALA A 15 5.41 -12.45 -7.63
C ALA A 15 4.78 -12.73 -6.26
N SER A 16 3.69 -13.52 -6.21
CA SER A 16 3.03 -13.94 -4.96
C SER A 16 3.97 -14.76 -4.07
N SER A 17 4.78 -15.65 -4.65
CA SER A 17 5.77 -16.42 -3.88
C SER A 17 6.85 -15.55 -3.25
N ILE A 18 7.32 -14.53 -3.96
CA ILE A 18 8.28 -13.55 -3.43
C ILE A 18 7.65 -12.77 -2.27
N VAL A 19 6.42 -12.27 -2.43
CA VAL A 19 5.72 -11.52 -1.37
C VAL A 19 5.43 -12.41 -0.17
N LEU A 20 5.02 -13.66 -0.39
CA LEU A 20 4.82 -14.66 0.66
C LEU A 20 6.11 -14.88 1.46
N TYR A 21 7.24 -15.08 0.76
CA TYR A 21 8.53 -15.26 1.41
C TYR A 21 8.96 -14.04 2.23
N LEU A 22 8.80 -12.83 1.68
CA LEU A 22 9.15 -11.58 2.36
C LEU A 22 8.21 -11.30 3.55
N SER A 23 6.96 -11.74 3.49
CA SER A 23 5.93 -11.52 4.51
C SER A 23 5.78 -12.67 5.51
N ARG A 24 6.61 -13.73 5.42
CA ARG A 24 6.47 -14.94 6.25
C ARG A 24 6.40 -14.67 7.76
N GLY A 25 7.21 -13.73 8.26
CA GLY A 25 7.19 -13.34 9.68
C GLY A 25 5.91 -12.62 10.09
N ALA A 26 5.36 -11.81 9.19
CA ALA A 26 4.09 -11.10 9.40
C ALA A 26 2.90 -12.06 9.35
N ILE A 27 2.91 -13.02 8.41
CA ILE A 27 1.84 -14.02 8.25
C ILE A 27 1.76 -14.95 9.46
N ALA A 28 2.88 -15.29 10.07
CA ALA A 28 2.91 -16.09 11.30
C ALA A 28 2.24 -15.41 12.50
N ARG A 29 1.89 -14.11 12.39
CA ARG A 29 1.26 -13.30 13.44
C ARG A 29 -0.06 -12.69 12.97
N PRO A 30 -1.21 -13.42 13.04
CA PRO A 30 -2.49 -12.97 12.49
C PRO A 30 -3.05 -11.67 13.08
N ARG A 31 -2.50 -11.21 14.23
CA ARG A 31 -2.89 -9.95 14.88
C ARG A 31 -2.05 -8.74 14.44
N SER A 32 -0.94 -8.96 13.72
CA SER A 32 -0.06 -7.88 13.24
C SER A 32 -0.69 -7.15 12.03
N HIS A 33 -0.34 -5.87 11.87
CA HIS A 33 -0.71 -5.12 10.66
C HIS A 33 -0.18 -5.79 9.38
N GLY A 34 0.98 -6.42 9.42
CA GLY A 34 1.62 -7.08 8.28
C GLY A 34 0.83 -8.27 7.73
N PHE A 35 0.05 -8.98 8.57
CA PHE A 35 -0.84 -10.06 8.14
C PHE A 35 -1.90 -9.54 7.15
N TYR A 36 -2.62 -8.50 7.52
CA TYR A 36 -3.66 -7.90 6.65
C TYR A 36 -3.06 -7.24 5.42
N ARG A 37 -1.89 -6.60 5.56
CA ARG A 37 -1.14 -6.01 4.45
C ARG A 37 -0.79 -7.04 3.38
N PHE A 38 -0.37 -8.24 3.77
CA PHE A 38 -0.08 -9.32 2.84
C PHE A 38 -1.28 -9.63 1.95
N PHE A 39 -2.46 -9.90 2.53
CA PHE A 39 -3.65 -10.21 1.74
C PHE A 39 -4.12 -9.03 0.88
N ALA A 40 -3.97 -7.79 1.35
CA ALA A 40 -4.26 -6.61 0.55
C ALA A 40 -3.37 -6.55 -0.71
N VAL A 41 -2.07 -6.83 -0.57
CA VAL A 41 -1.12 -6.84 -1.69
C VAL A 41 -1.43 -7.97 -2.66
N GLU A 42 -1.81 -9.16 -2.18
CA GLU A 42 -2.23 -10.27 -3.03
C GLU A 42 -3.49 -9.93 -3.84
N CYS A 43 -4.48 -9.27 -3.25
CA CYS A 43 -5.64 -8.77 -3.98
C CYS A 43 -5.24 -7.75 -5.07
N ILE A 44 -4.29 -6.85 -4.78
CA ILE A 44 -3.78 -5.88 -5.75
C ILE A 44 -3.03 -6.59 -6.88
N PHE A 45 -2.24 -7.61 -6.59
CA PHE A 45 -1.58 -8.43 -7.61
C PHE A 45 -2.58 -9.16 -8.49
N GLY A 46 -3.60 -9.77 -7.90
CA GLY A 46 -4.69 -10.37 -8.67
C GLY A 46 -5.38 -9.36 -9.59
N LEU A 47 -5.62 -8.14 -9.08
CA LEU A 47 -6.21 -7.05 -9.86
C LEU A 47 -5.31 -6.61 -11.03
N ILE A 48 -4.01 -6.44 -10.79
CA ILE A 48 -3.03 -6.13 -11.84
C ILE A 48 -3.03 -7.25 -12.88
N TRP A 49 -2.97 -8.50 -12.43
CA TRP A 49 -2.88 -9.65 -13.30
C TRP A 49 -4.09 -9.79 -14.25
N ILE A 50 -5.32 -9.60 -13.77
CA ILE A 50 -6.52 -9.66 -14.62
C ILE A 50 -6.63 -8.48 -15.60
N ASN A 51 -5.93 -7.38 -15.35
CA ASN A 51 -5.90 -6.19 -16.22
C ASN A 51 -4.72 -6.15 -17.20
N LEU A 52 -3.63 -6.93 -16.97
CA LEU A 52 -2.45 -6.94 -17.84
C LEU A 52 -2.75 -7.11 -19.35
N PRO A 53 -3.70 -7.98 -19.77
CA PRO A 53 -3.97 -8.22 -21.19
C PRO A 53 -4.58 -7.03 -21.94
N VAL A 54 -5.10 -6.02 -21.24
CA VAL A 54 -5.86 -4.91 -21.85
C VAL A 54 -5.21 -3.53 -21.65
N TRP A 55 -4.02 -3.49 -21.07
CA TRP A 55 -3.30 -2.23 -20.93
C TRP A 55 -2.88 -1.68 -22.29
N GLY A 56 -3.43 -0.51 -22.65
CA GLY A 56 -3.07 0.19 -23.88
C GLY A 56 -4.00 -0.03 -25.08
N ASP A 57 -5.12 -0.76 -24.92
CA ASP A 57 -6.01 -1.06 -26.04
C ASP A 57 -6.95 0.12 -26.40
N ASP A 58 -7.11 1.11 -25.51
CA ASP A 58 -7.98 2.26 -25.76
C ASP A 58 -7.17 3.50 -26.21
N PRO A 59 -7.38 3.99 -27.45
CA PRO A 59 -6.62 5.11 -28.00
C PRO A 59 -7.08 6.49 -27.49
N VAL A 60 -8.19 6.59 -26.80
CA VAL A 60 -8.80 7.86 -26.36
C VAL A 60 -8.84 7.92 -24.83
N LEU A 61 -8.21 8.95 -24.24
CA LEU A 61 -8.27 9.24 -22.82
C LEU A 61 -9.69 9.62 -22.38
N SER A 62 -10.43 8.64 -21.86
CA SER A 62 -11.69 8.89 -21.19
C SER A 62 -11.47 9.57 -19.83
N PRO A 63 -12.48 10.22 -19.22
CA PRO A 63 -12.38 10.77 -17.88
C PRO A 63 -11.95 9.74 -16.83
N SER A 64 -12.42 8.49 -16.94
CA SER A 64 -12.02 7.38 -16.06
C SER A 64 -10.54 7.02 -16.22
N GLN A 65 -10.05 6.98 -17.46
CA GLN A 65 -8.63 6.72 -17.74
C GLN A 65 -7.73 7.86 -17.26
N SER A 66 -8.15 9.11 -17.40
CA SER A 66 -7.43 10.27 -16.87
C SER A 66 -7.30 10.19 -15.33
N LEU A 67 -8.39 9.83 -14.65
CA LEU A 67 -8.38 9.59 -13.20
C LEU A 67 -7.49 8.40 -12.84
N ALA A 68 -7.57 7.31 -13.60
CA ALA A 68 -6.72 6.13 -13.39
C ALA A 68 -5.23 6.49 -13.48
N LEU A 69 -4.82 7.24 -14.50
CA LEU A 69 -3.43 7.69 -14.66
C LEU A 69 -2.96 8.58 -13.50
N LEU A 70 -3.82 9.50 -13.03
CA LEU A 70 -3.52 10.33 -11.86
C LEU A 70 -3.30 9.47 -10.61
N LEU A 71 -4.17 8.48 -10.37
CA LEU A 71 -4.04 7.56 -9.24
C LEU A 71 -2.77 6.71 -9.36
N LEU A 72 -2.47 6.19 -10.55
CA LEU A 72 -1.24 5.43 -10.81
C LEU A 72 0.02 6.28 -10.61
N ALA A 73 0.04 7.51 -11.10
CA ALA A 73 1.14 8.44 -10.85
C ALA A 73 1.33 8.73 -9.35
N THR A 74 0.22 8.93 -8.62
CA THR A 74 0.23 9.14 -7.16
C THR A 74 0.75 7.90 -6.43
N SER A 75 0.39 6.69 -6.89
CA SER A 75 0.83 5.43 -6.30
C SER A 75 2.35 5.22 -6.38
N VAL A 76 3.02 5.83 -7.34
CA VAL A 76 4.49 5.80 -7.48
C VAL A 76 5.15 6.95 -6.71
N TRP A 77 4.64 8.17 -6.89
CA TRP A 77 5.25 9.37 -6.30
C TRP A 77 5.21 9.38 -4.77
N LEU A 78 4.05 9.02 -4.19
CA LEU A 78 3.81 9.12 -2.76
C LEU A 78 4.72 8.20 -1.92
N PRO A 79 4.91 6.90 -2.25
CA PRO A 79 5.82 6.04 -1.49
C PRO A 79 7.29 6.45 -1.67
N LEU A 80 7.71 6.92 -2.84
CA LEU A 80 9.07 7.41 -3.05
C LEU A 80 9.35 8.60 -2.12
N HIS A 81 8.40 9.52 -1.99
CA HIS A 81 8.51 10.65 -1.08
C HIS A 81 8.51 10.20 0.39
N ALA A 82 7.58 9.32 0.78
CA ALA A 82 7.45 8.81 2.14
C ALA A 82 8.70 8.03 2.59
N VAL A 83 9.21 7.11 1.77
CA VAL A 83 10.42 6.33 2.09
C VAL A 83 11.66 7.23 2.24
N ARG A 84 11.81 8.25 1.38
CA ARG A 84 12.90 9.22 1.53
C ARG A 84 12.83 9.94 2.88
N GLN A 85 11.63 10.30 3.33
CA GLN A 85 11.44 10.96 4.63
C GLN A 85 11.73 10.02 5.80
N LEU A 86 11.20 8.79 5.78
CA LEU A 86 11.45 7.80 6.81
C LEU A 86 12.95 7.50 6.96
N ARG A 87 13.67 7.34 5.84
CA ARG A 87 15.12 7.09 5.86
C ARG A 87 15.92 8.28 6.39
N ARG A 88 15.54 9.52 6.04
CA ARG A 88 16.28 10.72 6.42
C ARG A 88 16.00 11.19 7.85
N LEU A 89 14.74 11.11 8.29
CA LEU A 89 14.28 11.72 9.54
C LEU A 89 13.90 10.70 10.60
N GLY A 90 13.49 9.49 10.20
CA GLY A 90 13.02 8.45 11.10
C GLY A 90 14.13 7.70 11.83
N GLN A 91 15.38 7.84 11.41
CA GLN A 91 16.52 7.11 11.96
C GLN A 91 16.21 5.61 12.13
N PRO A 92 15.99 4.86 11.03
CA PRO A 92 15.69 3.44 11.11
C PRO A 92 16.84 2.71 11.81
N SER A 93 16.51 1.88 12.80
CA SER A 93 17.50 1.09 13.51
C SER A 93 17.04 -0.36 13.66
N GLY A 94 18.02 -1.29 13.73
CA GLY A 94 17.74 -2.71 14.01
C GLY A 94 17.28 -2.99 15.45
N ALA A 95 17.26 -1.99 16.33
CA ALA A 95 16.83 -2.13 17.72
C ALA A 95 15.31 -2.39 17.84
N ARG A 96 14.53 -2.02 16.83
CA ARG A 96 13.10 -2.34 16.78
C ARG A 96 12.90 -3.73 16.17
N SER A 97 12.47 -4.67 17.00
CA SER A 97 12.37 -6.11 16.67
C SER A 97 11.08 -6.50 15.92
N ASP A 98 10.24 -5.55 15.51
CA ASP A 98 8.97 -5.82 14.83
C ASP A 98 9.22 -6.41 13.44
N GLU A 99 9.01 -7.73 13.30
CA GLU A 99 9.21 -8.46 12.04
C GLU A 99 8.22 -8.08 10.94
N ALA A 100 7.07 -7.50 11.31
CA ALA A 100 6.05 -7.04 10.37
C ALA A 100 6.45 -5.76 9.63
N LEU A 101 7.43 -5.00 10.17
CA LEU A 101 7.93 -3.76 9.58
C LEU A 101 9.07 -4.02 8.60
N LEU A 102 9.03 -3.33 7.48
CA LEU A 102 10.16 -3.26 6.56
C LEU A 102 11.31 -2.45 7.21
N GLY A 103 12.56 -2.71 6.80
CA GLY A 103 13.72 -2.10 7.45
C GLY A 103 13.66 -0.57 7.58
N PHE A 104 13.12 0.14 6.58
CA PHE A 104 12.96 1.60 6.61
C PHE A 104 11.76 2.06 7.47
N GLU A 105 10.81 1.17 7.80
CA GLU A 105 9.67 1.44 8.70
C GLU A 105 10.05 1.30 10.18
N LYS A 106 11.17 0.64 10.49
CA LYS A 106 11.70 0.47 11.86
C LYS A 106 12.30 1.77 12.39
N THR A 107 11.50 2.84 12.37
CA THR A 107 11.96 4.16 12.81
C THR A 107 11.98 4.28 14.33
N THR A 108 13.00 4.94 14.85
CA THR A 108 13.13 5.28 16.28
C THR A 108 12.57 6.66 16.60
N ARG A 109 12.38 7.49 15.58
CA ARG A 109 11.80 8.83 15.69
C ARG A 109 10.54 8.93 14.87
N LEU A 110 9.51 9.56 15.45
CA LEU A 110 8.25 9.83 14.76
C LEU A 110 8.46 10.90 13.69
N VAL A 111 8.21 10.55 12.42
CA VAL A 111 8.26 11.48 11.29
C VAL A 111 6.90 12.14 11.11
N THR A 112 6.86 13.48 11.17
CA THR A 112 5.64 14.28 11.09
C THR A 112 5.70 15.39 10.04
N THR A 113 6.62 15.27 9.07
CA THR A 113 6.87 16.27 8.01
C THR A 113 6.56 15.71 6.62
N GLY A 114 6.50 16.58 5.61
CA GLY A 114 6.17 16.20 4.24
C GLY A 114 4.79 15.60 4.11
N ALA A 115 4.66 14.43 3.47
CA ALA A 115 3.39 13.73 3.35
C ALA A 115 2.81 13.37 4.74
N PHE A 116 3.67 13.02 5.71
CA PHE A 116 3.28 12.69 7.09
C PHE A 116 2.74 13.88 7.88
N ARG A 117 2.84 15.11 7.38
CA ARG A 117 2.20 16.28 7.97
C ARG A 117 0.68 16.24 7.82
N TYR A 118 0.19 15.61 6.76
CA TYR A 118 -1.23 15.62 6.39
C TYR A 118 -1.89 14.26 6.59
N ILE A 119 -1.19 13.17 6.23
CA ILE A 119 -1.70 11.79 6.31
C ILE A 119 -0.71 10.88 7.04
N ARG A 120 -1.25 9.98 7.86
CA ARG A 120 -0.43 9.06 8.66
C ARG A 120 0.13 7.89 7.86
N HIS A 121 -0.61 7.42 6.84
CA HIS A 121 -0.29 6.21 6.08
C HIS A 121 -0.10 6.48 4.58
N PRO A 122 0.88 7.31 4.17
CA PRO A 122 1.08 7.65 2.75
C PRO A 122 1.37 6.41 1.89
N MET A 123 1.99 5.37 2.45
CA MET A 123 2.27 4.14 1.71
C MET A 123 0.99 3.33 1.44
N TYR A 124 0.07 3.26 2.41
CA TYR A 124 -1.22 2.59 2.18
C TYR A 124 -2.14 3.41 1.28
N THR A 125 -2.09 4.73 1.37
CA THR A 125 -2.75 5.61 0.39
C THR A 125 -2.26 5.31 -1.02
N ALA A 126 -0.95 5.12 -1.21
CA ALA A 126 -0.37 4.75 -2.49
C ALA A 126 -0.87 3.39 -3.00
N LEU A 127 -0.98 2.38 -2.11
CA LEU A 127 -1.54 1.07 -2.48
C LEU A 127 -3.03 1.15 -2.84
N ILE A 128 -3.82 1.98 -2.14
CA ILE A 128 -5.22 2.27 -2.49
C ILE A 128 -5.29 2.94 -3.87
N CYS A 129 -4.46 3.96 -4.12
CA CYS A 129 -4.37 4.62 -5.42
C CYS A 129 -3.97 3.64 -6.54
N LEU A 130 -3.03 2.72 -6.27
CA LEU A 130 -2.64 1.68 -7.21
C LEU A 130 -3.84 0.77 -7.54
N ALA A 131 -4.52 0.24 -6.52
CA ALA A 131 -5.65 -0.66 -6.69
C ALA A 131 -6.77 -0.01 -7.50
N TRP A 132 -7.20 1.20 -7.11
CA TRP A 132 -8.25 1.93 -7.84
C TRP A 132 -7.80 2.38 -9.23
N GLY A 133 -6.54 2.80 -9.39
CA GLY A 133 -5.98 3.17 -10.69
C GLY A 133 -5.96 2.00 -11.68
N VAL A 134 -5.60 0.80 -11.22
CA VAL A 134 -5.66 -0.42 -12.04
C VAL A 134 -7.10 -0.83 -12.35
N PHE A 135 -8.00 -0.79 -11.35
CA PHE A 135 -9.41 -1.13 -11.54
C PHE A 135 -10.11 -0.24 -12.58
N LEU A 136 -9.82 1.06 -12.57
CA LEU A 136 -10.43 2.03 -13.50
C LEU A 136 -9.99 1.86 -14.96
N GLN A 137 -8.92 1.08 -15.23
CA GLN A 137 -8.53 0.74 -16.60
C GLN A 137 -9.58 -0.16 -17.27
N ARG A 138 -10.18 -1.07 -16.50
CA ARG A 138 -11.23 -1.96 -17.00
C ARG A 138 -12.16 -2.38 -15.87
N PHE A 139 -13.43 -2.08 -16.01
CA PHE A 139 -14.45 -2.56 -15.09
C PHE A 139 -14.69 -4.06 -15.26
N THR A 140 -14.57 -4.82 -14.16
CA THR A 140 -15.04 -6.20 -14.03
C THR A 140 -15.58 -6.41 -12.62
N TRP A 141 -16.57 -7.30 -12.46
CA TRP A 141 -17.13 -7.61 -11.14
C TRP A 141 -16.08 -8.21 -10.19
N LEU A 142 -15.21 -9.05 -10.72
CA LEU A 142 -14.07 -9.58 -9.94
C LEU A 142 -13.09 -8.46 -9.55
N GLY A 143 -12.79 -7.53 -10.47
CA GLY A 143 -11.97 -6.36 -10.19
C GLY A 143 -12.59 -5.48 -9.11
N LEU A 144 -13.91 -5.25 -9.15
CA LEU A 144 -14.63 -4.52 -8.12
C LEU A 144 -14.50 -5.21 -6.75
N LEU A 145 -14.69 -6.52 -6.71
CA LEU A 145 -14.50 -7.29 -5.46
C LEU A 145 -13.08 -7.13 -4.91
N LEU A 146 -12.07 -7.33 -5.76
CA LEU A 146 -10.65 -7.25 -5.34
C LEU A 146 -10.27 -5.85 -4.85
N VAL A 147 -10.70 -4.77 -5.51
CA VAL A 147 -10.39 -3.40 -5.09
C VAL A 147 -11.07 -3.04 -3.77
N LEU A 148 -12.31 -3.48 -3.56
CA LEU A 148 -13.01 -3.26 -2.29
C LEU A 148 -12.40 -4.05 -1.14
N VAL A 149 -12.08 -5.32 -1.35
CA VAL A 149 -11.41 -6.17 -0.35
C VAL A 149 -10.03 -5.63 0.00
N SER A 150 -9.21 -5.27 -1.00
CA SER A 150 -7.89 -4.69 -0.74
C SER A 150 -7.98 -3.37 0.03
N THR A 151 -8.94 -2.51 -0.29
CA THR A 151 -9.17 -1.24 0.42
C THR A 151 -9.57 -1.49 1.89
N ALA A 152 -10.49 -2.42 2.14
CA ALA A 152 -10.90 -2.80 3.49
C ALA A 152 -9.73 -3.39 4.31
N LEU A 153 -8.93 -4.28 3.70
CA LEU A 153 -7.74 -4.86 4.33
C LEU A 153 -6.69 -3.80 4.66
N LEU A 154 -6.44 -2.83 3.78
CA LEU A 154 -5.53 -1.71 4.05
C LEU A 154 -6.04 -0.81 5.17
N PHE A 155 -7.35 -0.64 5.29
CA PHE A 155 -7.95 0.09 6.40
C PHE A 155 -7.71 -0.61 7.74
N VAL A 156 -7.93 -1.93 7.80
CA VAL A 156 -7.62 -2.75 8.98
C VAL A 156 -6.13 -2.73 9.29
N THR A 157 -5.27 -2.82 8.26
CA THR A 157 -3.82 -2.72 8.40
C THR A 157 -3.41 -1.43 9.10
N ALA A 158 -3.92 -0.29 8.61
CA ALA A 158 -3.64 1.02 9.21
C ALA A 158 -4.11 1.12 10.67
N GLN A 159 -5.29 0.58 10.99
CA GLN A 159 -5.79 0.57 12.37
C GLN A 159 -4.86 -0.23 13.31
N ARG A 160 -4.36 -1.39 12.86
CA ARG A 160 -3.45 -2.21 13.64
C ARG A 160 -2.10 -1.53 13.84
N GLU A 161 -1.54 -0.95 12.76
CA GLU A 161 -0.29 -0.20 12.85
C GLU A 161 -0.40 1.04 13.75
N GLU A 162 -1.55 1.75 13.74
CA GLU A 162 -1.80 2.86 14.67
C GLU A 162 -1.76 2.40 16.14
N GLN A 163 -2.29 1.21 16.44
CA GLN A 163 -2.20 0.64 17.79
C GLN A 163 -0.75 0.33 18.18
N GLU A 164 0.00 -0.32 17.30
CA GLU A 164 1.42 -0.63 17.50
C GLU A 164 2.26 0.66 17.66
N CYS A 165 1.94 1.71 16.87
CA CYS A 165 2.58 3.02 17.01
C CYS A 165 2.22 3.74 18.32
N LEU A 166 1.00 3.60 18.80
CA LEU A 166 0.59 4.12 20.13
C LEU A 166 1.34 3.43 21.26
N GLU A 167 1.56 2.12 21.17
CA GLU A 167 2.35 1.37 22.14
C GLU A 167 3.82 1.80 22.13
N HIS A 168 4.38 2.06 20.94
CA HIS A 168 5.79 2.41 20.77
C HIS A 168 6.10 3.88 21.09
N PHE A 169 5.30 4.83 20.56
CA PHE A 169 5.54 6.29 20.67
C PHE A 169 4.66 6.98 21.70
N GLY A 170 3.66 6.31 22.26
CA GLY A 170 2.81 6.79 23.35
C GLY A 170 2.09 8.12 23.05
N ALA A 171 2.25 9.07 23.96
CA ALA A 171 1.58 10.39 23.91
C ALA A 171 1.97 11.22 22.66
N ALA A 172 3.20 11.06 22.16
CA ALA A 172 3.66 11.76 20.95
C ALA A 172 2.82 11.35 19.73
N TYR A 173 2.58 10.03 19.56
CA TYR A 173 1.75 9.54 18.46
C TYR A 173 0.29 9.94 18.61
N ARG A 174 -0.25 9.91 19.84
CA ARG A 174 -1.62 10.38 20.12
C ARG A 174 -1.81 11.85 19.75
N SER A 175 -0.84 12.71 20.06
CA SER A 175 -0.86 14.13 19.65
C SER A 175 -0.77 14.29 18.13
N TYR A 176 0.03 13.46 17.46
CA TYR A 176 0.16 13.43 16.01
C TYR A 176 -1.17 13.02 15.33
N MET A 177 -1.85 11.99 15.83
CA MET A 177 -3.15 11.54 15.31
C MET A 177 -4.23 12.62 15.32
N ARG A 178 -4.23 13.52 16.31
CA ARG A 178 -5.21 14.62 16.38
C ARG A 178 -5.06 15.68 15.30
N ARG A 179 -3.88 15.75 14.65
CA ARG A 179 -3.52 16.77 13.65
C ARG A 179 -3.44 16.24 12.24
N THR A 180 -3.62 14.93 12.07
CA THR A 180 -3.42 14.26 10.78
C THR A 180 -4.56 13.30 10.49
N HIS A 181 -4.80 13.05 9.22
CA HIS A 181 -5.79 12.10 8.74
C HIS A 181 -5.13 10.76 8.39
N ARG A 182 -5.93 9.70 8.20
CA ARG A 182 -5.38 8.37 7.93
C ARG A 182 -4.84 8.24 6.52
N PHE A 183 -5.66 8.51 5.50
CA PHE A 183 -5.33 8.27 4.10
C PHE A 183 -5.48 9.51 3.21
N VAL A 184 -6.53 10.29 3.42
CA VAL A 184 -6.84 11.44 2.57
C VAL A 184 -6.76 12.71 3.41
N PRO A 185 -5.98 13.72 2.97
CA PRO A 185 -5.92 14.99 3.68
C PRO A 185 -7.32 15.55 3.87
N PHE A 186 -7.62 15.99 5.09
CA PHE A 186 -8.86 16.69 5.48
C PHE A 186 -10.15 15.85 5.46
N LEU A 187 -10.11 14.53 5.11
CA LEU A 187 -11.30 13.69 5.02
C LEU A 187 -11.27 12.45 5.93
N LEU A 188 -10.23 11.64 5.90
CA LEU A 188 -10.14 10.33 6.57
C LEU A 188 -8.76 10.08 7.16
#